data_4399bde478868867ac37c5a305fe035c
#
_entry.id   4399bde478868867ac37c5a305fe035c
#
_cell.length_a   1.000
_cell.length_b   1.000
_cell.length_c   1.000
_cell.angle_alpha   90.00
_cell.angle_beta   90.00
_cell.angle_gamma   90.00
#
_symmetry.space_group_name_H-M   'P 1'
#
loop_
_entity.id
_entity.type
_entity.pdbx_description
1 polymer ?
#
loop_
_entity_poly.entity_id
_entity_poly.type
_entity_poly.pdbx_seq_one_letter_code
_entity_poly.pdbx_strand_id
1 'polypeptide(L)'
;KMQEKPPSKWYRWIRFIDRIQFWHKDELVHRTHVQAARSLAEPNASEKLWVKILQTENDYEGADPEIVEFWKAFSKAMKRRNIPLRAFEFVRTPERQNELYQKGRSRVQYDGSHVRGQAVDIIHATRAWQLSKKEWDCIGAVGKEIARKRNIKVVWGGDWKTIYDPAHWELRDWNKTK
;
A
#
# COMPACT_ATOMS: atom_id res chain seq x y z
N LYS A 1 16.51 30.88 16.70
CA LYS A 1 16.80 29.73 15.83
C LYS A 1 15.70 29.68 14.79
N MET A 2 16.02 30.07 13.54
CA MET A 2 15.09 29.98 12.42
C MET A 2 14.85 28.50 12.12
N GLN A 3 13.58 28.07 12.20
CA GLN A 3 13.19 26.78 11.68
C GLN A 3 13.24 26.84 10.15
N GLU A 4 14.11 26.03 9.53
CA GLU A 4 14.14 25.89 8.09
C GLU A 4 12.78 25.46 7.58
N LYS A 5 12.23 26.22 6.64
CA LYS A 5 10.98 25.85 5.96
C LYS A 5 11.22 24.55 5.19
N PRO A 6 10.39 23.51 5.38
CA PRO A 6 10.54 22.28 4.63
C PRO A 6 10.37 22.54 3.12
N PRO A 7 11.03 21.78 2.23
CA PRO A 7 10.99 21.99 0.79
C PRO A 7 9.56 21.95 0.25
N SER A 8 9.28 22.79 -0.76
CA SER A 8 7.96 23.07 -1.31
C SER A 8 7.11 21.83 -1.71
N LYS A 9 7.75 20.71 -2.05
CA LYS A 9 7.10 19.43 -2.32
C LYS A 9 6.40 18.82 -1.09
N TRP A 10 6.91 19.07 0.12
CA TRP A 10 6.34 18.60 1.37
C TRP A 10 5.07 19.36 1.75
N TYR A 11 4.99 20.66 1.49
CA TYR A 11 3.77 21.44 1.72
C TYR A 11 2.59 20.97 0.88
N ARG A 12 2.83 20.59 -0.37
CA ARG A 12 1.77 20.05 -1.23
C ARG A 12 1.26 18.69 -0.75
N TRP A 13 2.12 17.90 -0.12
CA TRP A 13 1.73 16.60 0.42
C TRP A 13 0.99 16.71 1.75
N ILE A 14 1.42 17.59 2.64
CA ILE A 14 0.71 17.91 3.89
C ILE A 14 -0.70 18.40 3.55
N ARG A 15 -0.86 19.32 2.58
CA ARG A 15 -2.18 19.78 2.11
C ARG A 15 -3.00 18.67 1.42
N PHE A 16 -2.39 17.64 0.89
CA PHE A 16 -3.09 16.48 0.35
C PHE A 16 -3.61 15.58 1.47
N ILE A 17 -2.82 15.36 2.51
CA ILE A 17 -3.24 14.67 3.72
C ILE A 17 -4.39 15.45 4.40
N ASP A 18 -4.33 16.76 4.48
CA ASP A 18 -5.38 17.63 5.03
C ASP A 18 -6.73 17.52 4.27
N ARG A 19 -6.72 17.10 3.00
CA ARG A 19 -7.93 16.86 2.20
C ARG A 19 -8.56 15.49 2.40
N ILE A 20 -7.85 14.55 2.98
CA ILE A 20 -8.40 13.26 3.35
C ILE A 20 -9.20 13.49 4.63
N GLN A 21 -10.53 13.41 4.60
CA GLN A 21 -11.48 13.67 5.70
C GLN A 21 -11.19 12.98 7.05
N PHE A 22 -10.08 12.26 7.12
CA PHE A 22 -9.58 11.53 8.27
C PHE A 22 -9.04 12.46 9.40
N TRP A 23 -8.85 13.77 9.14
CA TRP A 23 -7.96 14.65 9.89
C TRP A 23 -8.69 15.75 10.69
N HIS A 24 -10.00 15.76 10.70
CA HIS A 24 -10.75 16.97 11.07
C HIS A 24 -11.04 17.22 12.56
N LYS A 25 -10.54 16.44 13.50
CA LYS A 25 -10.99 16.64 14.90
C LYS A 25 -9.94 16.79 15.97
N ASP A 26 -8.66 16.46 15.73
CA ASP A 26 -7.65 16.51 16.79
C ASP A 26 -6.27 16.88 16.24
N GLU A 27 -5.76 18.03 16.66
CA GLU A 27 -4.43 18.53 16.27
C GLU A 27 -3.30 17.54 16.66
N LEU A 28 -3.46 16.83 17.78
CA LEU A 28 -2.50 15.83 18.23
C LEU A 28 -2.49 14.61 17.29
N VAL A 29 -3.66 14.15 16.86
CA VAL A 29 -3.80 13.07 15.87
C VAL A 29 -3.18 13.49 14.55
N HIS A 30 -3.43 14.72 14.10
CA HIS A 30 -2.81 15.27 12.90
C HIS A 30 -1.27 15.28 12.99
N ARG A 31 -0.69 15.80 14.06
CA ARG A 31 0.76 15.83 14.29
C ARG A 31 1.39 14.44 14.24
N THR A 32 0.77 13.45 14.89
CA THR A 32 1.30 12.07 14.93
C THR A 32 1.25 11.37 13.59
N HIS A 33 0.27 11.66 12.75
CA HIS A 33 0.21 11.09 11.40
C HIS A 33 1.17 11.80 10.43
N VAL A 34 1.33 13.13 10.53
CA VAL A 34 2.37 13.84 9.78
C VAL A 34 3.75 13.27 10.12
N GLN A 35 4.01 12.96 11.39
CA GLN A 35 5.26 12.32 11.80
C GLN A 35 5.40 10.90 11.21
N ALA A 36 4.34 10.08 11.26
CA ALA A 36 4.33 8.75 10.66
C ALA A 36 4.54 8.80 9.13
N ALA A 37 3.89 9.76 8.46
CA ALA A 37 4.11 9.95 7.03
C ALA A 37 5.55 10.37 6.68
N ARG A 38 6.18 11.19 7.52
CA ARG A 38 7.59 11.57 7.35
C ARG A 38 8.55 10.40 7.59
N SER A 39 8.27 9.54 8.56
CA SER A 39 9.10 8.38 8.87
C SER A 39 9.10 7.30 7.78
N LEU A 40 8.07 7.29 6.91
CA LEU A 40 8.01 6.41 5.74
C LEU A 40 8.93 6.87 4.60
N ALA A 41 9.32 8.14 4.58
CA ALA A 41 10.08 8.67 3.46
C ALA A 41 11.58 8.35 3.60
N GLU A 42 12.18 7.90 2.50
CA GLU A 42 13.61 7.70 2.33
C GLU A 42 14.15 8.64 1.23
N PRO A 43 14.33 9.93 1.52
CA PRO A 43 14.72 10.92 0.52
C PRO A 43 16.08 10.63 -0.12
N ASN A 44 16.94 9.89 0.59
CA ASN A 44 18.27 9.49 0.14
C ASN A 44 18.30 8.02 -0.33
N ALA A 45 17.13 7.42 -0.61
CA ALA A 45 17.06 6.07 -1.14
C ALA A 45 17.94 5.95 -2.39
N SER A 46 18.82 4.94 -2.41
CA SER A 46 19.76 4.75 -3.50
C SER A 46 19.03 4.43 -4.81
N GLU A 47 19.63 4.82 -5.94
CA GLU A 47 19.12 4.44 -7.25
C GLU A 47 18.97 2.91 -7.39
N LYS A 48 19.88 2.14 -6.80
CA LYS A 48 19.81 0.67 -6.77
C LYS A 48 18.52 0.16 -6.09
N LEU A 49 18.06 0.84 -5.02
CA LEU A 49 16.80 0.48 -4.38
C LEU A 49 15.61 0.71 -5.33
N TRP A 50 15.58 1.85 -6.01
CA TRP A 50 14.52 2.14 -6.98
C TRP A 50 14.53 1.20 -8.18
N VAL A 51 15.71 0.83 -8.68
CA VAL A 51 15.87 -0.19 -9.74
C VAL A 51 15.32 -1.54 -9.27
N LYS A 52 15.66 -1.97 -8.04
CA LYS A 52 15.14 -3.22 -7.46
C LYS A 52 13.62 -3.22 -7.32
N ILE A 53 13.04 -2.09 -6.90
CA ILE A 53 11.58 -1.92 -6.82
C ILE A 53 10.97 -2.10 -8.21
N LEU A 54 11.52 -1.41 -9.23
CA LEU A 54 11.02 -1.47 -10.60
C LEU A 54 11.16 -2.87 -11.22
N GLN A 55 12.21 -3.62 -10.88
CA GLN A 55 12.37 -5.00 -11.34
C GLN A 55 11.32 -5.95 -10.77
N THR A 56 10.96 -5.76 -9.50
CA THR A 56 9.88 -6.54 -8.85
C THR A 56 8.50 -6.13 -9.38
N GLU A 57 8.37 -4.92 -9.93
CA GLU A 57 7.13 -4.40 -10.51
C GLU A 57 6.70 -5.08 -11.82
N ASN A 58 7.53 -5.93 -12.41
CA ASN A 58 7.27 -6.55 -13.72
C ASN A 58 6.74 -7.99 -13.64
N ASP A 59 6.56 -8.54 -12.46
CA ASP A 59 6.02 -9.89 -12.29
C ASP A 59 4.51 -9.84 -12.09
N TYR A 60 3.82 -9.50 -13.19
CA TYR A 60 2.35 -9.41 -13.23
C TYR A 60 1.68 -10.59 -13.92
N GLU A 61 2.43 -11.65 -14.23
CA GLU A 61 1.89 -12.78 -14.97
C GLU A 61 0.69 -13.38 -14.22
N GLY A 62 -0.44 -13.44 -14.92
CA GLY A 62 -1.71 -13.91 -14.36
C GLY A 62 -2.46 -12.92 -13.45
N ALA A 63 -1.92 -11.71 -13.23
CA ALA A 63 -2.62 -10.70 -12.44
C ALA A 63 -3.66 -9.95 -13.28
N ASP A 64 -4.79 -9.62 -12.63
CA ASP A 64 -5.85 -8.83 -13.23
C ASP A 64 -5.34 -7.43 -13.61
N PRO A 65 -5.63 -6.93 -14.83
CA PRO A 65 -5.17 -5.62 -15.27
C PRO A 65 -5.58 -4.45 -14.36
N GLU A 66 -6.72 -4.54 -13.69
CA GLU A 66 -7.21 -3.50 -12.78
C GLU A 66 -6.36 -3.39 -11.51
N ILE A 67 -5.98 -4.54 -10.90
CA ILE A 67 -5.09 -4.52 -9.72
C ILE A 67 -3.68 -4.08 -10.09
N VAL A 68 -3.21 -4.40 -11.30
CA VAL A 68 -1.92 -3.93 -11.83
C VAL A 68 -1.94 -2.42 -12.08
N GLU A 69 -3.04 -1.88 -12.66
CA GLU A 69 -3.20 -0.43 -12.85
C GLU A 69 -3.22 0.30 -11.51
N PHE A 70 -3.96 -0.22 -10.53
CA PHE A 70 -3.97 0.31 -9.16
C PHE A 70 -2.54 0.40 -8.61
N TRP A 71 -1.79 -0.70 -8.65
CA TRP A 71 -0.43 -0.73 -8.15
C TRP A 71 0.48 0.29 -8.86
N LYS A 72 0.48 0.32 -10.20
CA LYS A 72 1.29 1.28 -10.98
C LYS A 72 0.99 2.73 -10.63
N ALA A 73 -0.27 3.07 -10.44
CA ALA A 73 -0.66 4.42 -10.04
C ALA A 73 -0.25 4.73 -8.59
N PHE A 74 -0.39 3.74 -7.70
CA PHE A 74 -0.05 3.88 -6.29
C PHE A 74 1.46 3.98 -6.09
N SER A 75 2.27 3.08 -6.66
CA SER A 75 3.73 3.13 -6.57
C SER A 75 4.29 4.44 -7.10
N LYS A 76 3.79 4.92 -8.25
CA LYS A 76 4.17 6.23 -8.81
C LYS A 76 3.86 7.39 -7.86
N ALA A 77 2.71 7.34 -7.18
CA ALA A 77 2.33 8.37 -6.21
C ALA A 77 3.22 8.35 -4.98
N MET A 78 3.62 7.17 -4.51
CA MET A 78 4.50 7.01 -3.34
C MET A 78 5.96 7.34 -3.67
N LYS A 79 6.45 6.98 -4.86
CA LYS A 79 7.78 7.38 -5.35
C LYS A 79 7.96 8.89 -5.37
N ARG A 80 6.94 9.66 -5.80
CA ARG A 80 6.98 11.13 -5.77
C ARG A 80 7.11 11.72 -4.36
N ARG A 81 6.86 10.91 -3.34
CA ARG A 81 6.96 11.26 -1.90
C ARG A 81 8.21 10.69 -1.25
N ASN A 82 9.09 10.08 -2.06
CA ASN A 82 10.26 9.34 -1.60
C ASN A 82 9.91 8.19 -0.62
N ILE A 83 8.70 7.61 -0.74
CA ILE A 83 8.28 6.46 0.05
C ILE A 83 8.45 5.21 -0.81
N PRO A 84 9.45 4.36 -0.53
CA PRO A 84 9.77 3.22 -1.35
C PRO A 84 8.83 2.04 -0.99
N LEU A 85 7.71 1.93 -1.68
CA LEU A 85 6.86 0.75 -1.63
C LEU A 85 7.25 -0.22 -2.75
N ARG A 86 7.04 -1.51 -2.51
CA ARG A 86 7.14 -2.55 -3.53
C ARG A 86 5.96 -3.52 -3.43
N ALA A 87 5.52 -4.02 -4.56
CA ALA A 87 4.66 -5.19 -4.58
C ALA A 87 5.47 -6.41 -4.11
N PHE A 88 4.89 -7.19 -3.21
CA PHE A 88 5.51 -8.39 -2.67
C PHE A 88 5.00 -9.64 -3.39
N GLU A 89 3.69 -9.73 -3.59
CA GLU A 89 3.05 -10.87 -4.23
C GLU A 89 1.76 -10.42 -4.93
N PHE A 90 1.58 -10.78 -6.21
CA PHE A 90 0.33 -10.59 -6.95
C PHE A 90 -0.42 -11.92 -7.04
N VAL A 91 0.14 -12.85 -7.76
CA VAL A 91 -0.46 -14.15 -8.03
C VAL A 91 0.15 -15.21 -7.12
N ARG A 92 -0.69 -16.06 -6.60
CA ARG A 92 -0.31 -17.16 -5.72
C ARG A 92 -0.83 -18.47 -6.28
N THR A 93 0.00 -19.50 -6.34
CA THR A 93 -0.48 -20.83 -6.75
C THR A 93 -1.40 -21.43 -5.68
N PRO A 94 -2.35 -22.31 -6.04
CA PRO A 94 -3.20 -23.00 -5.08
C PRO A 94 -2.40 -23.78 -4.01
N GLU A 95 -1.26 -24.37 -4.39
CA GLU A 95 -0.37 -25.10 -3.49
C GLU A 95 0.23 -24.17 -2.45
N ARG A 96 0.74 -23.02 -2.89
CA ARG A 96 1.28 -21.99 -2.00
C ARG A 96 0.20 -21.42 -1.08
N GLN A 97 -1.00 -21.23 -1.58
CA GLN A 97 -2.15 -20.80 -0.80
C GLN A 97 -2.48 -21.81 0.30
N ASN A 98 -2.51 -23.11 -0.04
CA ASN A 98 -2.73 -24.19 0.92
C ASN A 98 -1.62 -24.25 1.99
N GLU A 99 -0.35 -24.09 1.62
CA GLU A 99 0.75 -24.02 2.60
C GLU A 99 0.54 -22.90 3.63
N LEU A 100 0.14 -21.71 3.16
CA LEU A 100 -0.11 -20.58 4.05
C LEU A 100 -1.30 -20.84 4.97
N TYR A 101 -2.35 -21.50 4.46
CA TYR A 101 -3.49 -21.93 5.26
C TYR A 101 -3.07 -22.92 6.35
N GLN A 102 -2.30 -23.96 6.00
CA GLN A 102 -1.80 -24.96 6.97
C GLN A 102 -0.91 -24.35 8.04
N LYS A 103 -0.17 -23.31 7.71
CA LYS A 103 0.67 -22.53 8.64
C LYS A 103 -0.12 -21.49 9.45
N GLY A 104 -1.46 -21.44 9.30
CA GLY A 104 -2.31 -20.44 9.96
C GLY A 104 -2.09 -18.99 9.51
N ARG A 105 -1.44 -18.81 8.35
CA ARG A 105 -1.14 -17.49 7.77
C ARG A 105 -2.18 -17.03 6.74
N SER A 106 -3.13 -17.88 6.41
CA SER A 106 -4.29 -17.57 5.58
C SER A 106 -5.54 -18.20 6.16
N ARG A 107 -6.70 -17.56 5.95
CA ARG A 107 -8.02 -18.13 6.29
C ARG A 107 -8.66 -18.85 5.11
N VAL A 108 -8.13 -18.68 3.93
CA VAL A 108 -8.60 -19.29 2.68
C VAL A 108 -7.62 -20.35 2.25
N GLN A 109 -8.11 -21.55 1.95
CA GLN A 109 -7.26 -22.70 1.68
C GLN A 109 -6.79 -22.78 0.22
N TYR A 110 -7.69 -22.74 -0.76
CA TYR A 110 -7.33 -22.94 -2.17
C TYR A 110 -7.75 -21.82 -3.09
N ASP A 111 -8.83 -21.11 -2.81
CA ASP A 111 -9.42 -20.12 -3.69
C ASP A 111 -9.51 -18.76 -2.99
N GLY A 112 -8.51 -17.94 -3.21
CA GLY A 112 -8.42 -16.59 -2.66
C GLY A 112 -8.16 -15.55 -3.75
N SER A 113 -8.25 -14.28 -3.37
CA SER A 113 -8.04 -13.17 -4.30
C SER A 113 -6.67 -13.20 -4.98
N HIS A 114 -5.62 -13.66 -4.29
CA HIS A 114 -4.29 -13.87 -4.90
C HIS A 114 -4.27 -15.04 -5.89
N VAL A 115 -4.98 -16.14 -5.63
CA VAL A 115 -5.04 -17.28 -6.56
C VAL A 115 -5.73 -16.90 -7.84
N ARG A 116 -6.69 -15.98 -7.77
CA ARG A 116 -7.39 -15.41 -8.93
C ARG A 116 -6.65 -14.25 -9.60
N GLY A 117 -5.47 -13.88 -9.10
CA GLY A 117 -4.72 -12.74 -9.61
C GLY A 117 -5.35 -11.37 -9.31
N GLN A 118 -6.31 -11.29 -8.40
CA GLN A 118 -7.09 -10.09 -8.12
C GLN A 118 -6.71 -9.40 -6.81
N ALA A 119 -5.49 -9.65 -6.34
CA ALA A 119 -4.92 -9.03 -5.16
C ALA A 119 -3.46 -8.66 -5.35
N VAL A 120 -2.96 -7.81 -4.46
CA VAL A 120 -1.55 -7.49 -4.33
C VAL A 120 -1.20 -7.22 -2.87
N ASP A 121 -0.13 -7.82 -2.39
CA ASP A 121 0.50 -7.46 -1.12
C ASP A 121 1.55 -6.39 -1.36
N ILE A 122 1.42 -5.24 -0.69
CA ILE A 122 2.29 -4.08 -0.85
C ILE A 122 2.99 -3.80 0.47
N ILE A 123 4.32 -3.76 0.44
CA ILE A 123 5.16 -3.55 1.63
C ILE A 123 6.17 -2.43 1.41
N HIS A 124 6.73 -1.94 2.51
CA HIS A 124 7.84 -0.99 2.44
C HIS A 124 9.12 -1.70 1.98
N ALA A 125 9.84 -1.14 1.01
CA ALA A 125 10.94 -1.84 0.35
C ALA A 125 12.12 -2.18 1.27
N THR A 126 12.37 -1.36 2.30
CA THR A 126 13.48 -1.57 3.26
C THR A 126 13.01 -2.15 4.59
N ARG A 127 11.81 -1.76 5.04
CA ARG A 127 11.27 -2.14 6.36
C ARG A 127 10.28 -3.30 6.29
N ALA A 128 9.90 -3.73 5.09
CA ALA A 128 8.92 -4.79 4.84
C ALA A 128 7.60 -4.53 5.61
N TRP A 129 7.19 -5.45 6.48
CA TRP A 129 5.99 -5.32 7.33
C TRP A 129 6.22 -4.54 8.63
N GLN A 130 7.48 -4.17 8.94
CA GLN A 130 7.84 -3.53 10.22
C GLN A 130 7.48 -2.04 10.23
N LEU A 131 6.20 -1.77 10.12
CA LEU A 131 5.62 -0.44 10.18
C LEU A 131 4.65 -0.35 11.35
N SER A 132 4.57 0.82 11.98
CA SER A 132 3.54 1.10 12.97
C SER A 132 2.16 1.18 12.32
N LYS A 133 1.10 1.00 13.13
CA LYS A 133 -0.27 1.14 12.65
C LYS A 133 -0.51 2.50 11.96
N LYS A 134 0.03 3.59 12.50
CA LYS A 134 -0.11 4.93 11.93
C LYS A 134 0.58 5.07 10.57
N GLU A 135 1.72 4.43 10.38
CA GLU A 135 2.40 4.39 9.08
C GLU A 135 1.58 3.60 8.06
N TRP A 136 1.03 2.45 8.44
CA TRP A 136 0.11 1.70 7.61
C TRP A 136 -1.16 2.49 7.27
N ASP A 137 -1.75 3.18 8.24
CA ASP A 137 -2.91 4.03 8.02
C ASP A 137 -2.61 5.15 6.99
N CYS A 138 -1.40 5.73 7.01
CA CYS A 138 -0.97 6.69 5.99
C CYS A 138 -0.87 6.05 4.59
N ILE A 139 -0.29 4.86 4.48
CA ILE A 139 -0.22 4.09 3.23
C ILE A 139 -1.62 3.77 2.73
N GLY A 140 -2.48 3.25 3.61
CA GLY A 140 -3.87 2.91 3.32
C GLY A 140 -4.68 4.10 2.82
N ALA A 141 -4.55 5.26 3.47
CA ALA A 141 -5.24 6.48 3.07
C ALA A 141 -4.85 6.94 1.66
N VAL A 142 -3.55 6.92 1.33
CA VAL A 142 -3.07 7.28 -0.01
C VAL A 142 -3.54 6.28 -1.06
N GLY A 143 -3.46 4.96 -0.78
CA GLY A 143 -3.91 3.93 -1.70
C GLY A 143 -5.40 4.04 -2.01
N LYS A 144 -6.24 4.21 -0.99
CA LYS A 144 -7.69 4.42 -1.16
C LYS A 144 -7.99 5.67 -2.00
N GLU A 145 -7.27 6.76 -1.80
CA GLU A 145 -7.45 7.98 -2.60
C GLU A 145 -7.02 7.78 -4.07
N ILE A 146 -5.94 7.03 -4.33
CA ILE A 146 -5.52 6.68 -5.70
C ILE A 146 -6.57 5.82 -6.38
N ALA A 147 -7.07 4.78 -5.70
CA ALA A 147 -8.12 3.91 -6.20
C ALA A 147 -9.39 4.72 -6.57
N ARG A 148 -9.82 5.61 -5.67
CA ARG A 148 -10.96 6.51 -5.93
C ARG A 148 -10.73 7.39 -7.16
N LYS A 149 -9.55 7.99 -7.33
CA LYS A 149 -9.21 8.84 -8.48
C LYS A 149 -9.15 8.08 -9.79
N ARG A 150 -8.82 6.80 -9.75
CA ARG A 150 -8.76 5.91 -10.93
C ARG A 150 -10.06 5.18 -11.19
N ASN A 151 -11.06 5.35 -10.32
CA ASN A 151 -12.32 4.60 -10.35
C ASN A 151 -12.12 3.07 -10.27
N ILE A 152 -11.06 2.64 -9.57
CA ILE A 152 -10.75 1.22 -9.32
C ILE A 152 -11.33 0.82 -7.95
N LYS A 153 -12.14 -0.23 -7.92
CA LYS A 153 -12.81 -0.68 -6.69
C LYS A 153 -11.94 -1.68 -5.93
N VAL A 154 -11.05 -1.18 -5.09
CA VAL A 154 -10.24 -2.02 -4.20
C VAL A 154 -10.77 -2.02 -2.76
N VAL A 155 -10.43 -3.08 -2.04
CA VAL A 155 -10.56 -3.21 -0.59
C VAL A 155 -9.15 -3.27 0.00
N TRP A 156 -8.95 -2.59 1.11
CA TRP A 156 -7.70 -2.62 1.87
C TRP A 156 -7.85 -3.48 3.12
N GLY A 157 -6.95 -4.44 3.31
CA GLY A 157 -7.00 -5.35 4.47
C GLY A 157 -6.77 -4.68 5.83
N GLY A 158 -6.23 -3.45 5.84
CA GLY A 158 -6.14 -2.63 7.05
C GLY A 158 -7.49 -2.11 7.58
N ASP A 159 -8.54 -2.13 6.75
CA ASP A 159 -9.90 -1.76 7.14
C ASP A 159 -10.74 -2.98 7.63
N TRP A 160 -10.21 -4.20 7.54
CA TRP A 160 -10.95 -5.39 7.96
C TRP A 160 -11.13 -5.45 9.48
N LYS A 161 -12.31 -5.91 9.90
CA LYS A 161 -12.66 -5.98 11.33
C LYS A 161 -12.17 -7.25 12.02
N THR A 162 -11.98 -8.34 11.27
CA THR A 162 -11.71 -9.68 11.80
C THR A 162 -10.24 -10.08 11.76
N ILE A 163 -9.49 -9.45 10.87
CA ILE A 163 -8.04 -9.64 10.70
C ILE A 163 -7.45 -8.30 10.26
N TYR A 164 -6.30 -7.94 10.79
CA TYR A 164 -5.58 -6.75 10.36
C TYR A 164 -4.46 -7.15 9.41
N ASP A 165 -4.65 -6.92 8.12
CA ASP A 165 -3.66 -7.21 7.08
C ASP A 165 -3.39 -5.97 6.22
N PRO A 166 -2.57 -5.03 6.72
CA PRO A 166 -2.41 -3.73 6.08
C PRO A 166 -1.56 -3.77 4.80
N ALA A 167 -0.87 -4.88 4.52
CA ALA A 167 -0.16 -5.06 3.26
C ALA A 167 -1.13 -5.43 2.12
N HIS A 168 -2.25 -6.09 2.44
CA HIS A 168 -3.16 -6.68 1.47
C HIS A 168 -4.11 -5.68 0.83
N TRP A 169 -4.20 -5.74 -0.50
CA TRP A 169 -5.16 -5.03 -1.35
C TRP A 169 -5.78 -6.00 -2.34
N GLU A 170 -7.11 -5.95 -2.49
CA GLU A 170 -7.82 -6.82 -3.44
C GLU A 170 -8.92 -6.06 -4.18
N LEU A 171 -9.30 -6.54 -5.36
CA LEU A 171 -10.49 -6.04 -6.05
C LEU A 171 -11.74 -6.40 -5.24
N ARG A 172 -12.67 -5.45 -5.11
CA ARG A 172 -13.85 -5.59 -4.22
C ARG A 172 -14.70 -6.81 -4.53
N ASP A 173 -14.83 -7.14 -5.80
CA ASP A 173 -15.75 -8.17 -6.30
C ASP A 173 -15.01 -9.42 -6.79
N TRP A 174 -13.77 -9.65 -6.32
CA TRP A 174 -12.91 -10.76 -6.75
C TRP A 174 -13.59 -12.14 -6.66
N ASN A 175 -14.51 -12.34 -5.74
CA ASN A 175 -15.23 -13.60 -5.54
C ASN A 175 -16.51 -13.75 -6.38
N LYS A 176 -16.91 -12.70 -7.11
CA LYS A 176 -18.09 -12.69 -7.98
C LYS A 176 -17.77 -12.98 -9.45
N THR A 177 -16.52 -12.75 -9.85
CA THR A 177 -16.04 -13.08 -11.19
C THR A 177 -15.66 -14.56 -11.25
N LYS A 178 -16.49 -15.35 -11.92
CA LYS A 178 -16.20 -16.74 -12.30
C LYS A 178 -15.67 -16.75 -13.73
#